data_05e836f0721071892d14529af0451c26
#
_entry.id   05e836f0721071892d14529af0451c26
#
_cell.length_a   1.000
_cell.length_b   1.000
_cell.length_c   1.000
_cell.angle_alpha   90.00
_cell.angle_beta   90.00
_cell.angle_gamma   90.00
#
_symmetry.space_group_name_H-M   'P 1'
#
loop_
_entity.id
_entity.type
_entity.pdbx_description
1 polymer ?
#
loop_
_entity_poly.entity_id
_entity_poly.type
_entity_poly.pdbx_seq_one_letter_code
_entity_poly.pdbx_strand_id
1 'polypeptide(L)'
;MYRGEWLWLFGFIRIRKTACEVPLDSITNDGNLYKVSVKQVSDYIKKHQRVLVYEYLPFCSGVNGISPIEIKRYCEKHHINLVVISSVYDGIFPIPSSYTFPIFVIDNSIYNTDNYQKYGELFYKSLTQCDDENRKI
;
A
#
# COMPACT_ATOMS: atom_id res chain seq x y z
N MET A 1 15.93 8.25 10.34
CA MET A 1 15.21 8.99 9.33
C MET A 1 15.45 8.43 7.97
N TYR A 2 14.42 8.35 7.20
CA TYR A 2 14.50 7.80 5.89
C TYR A 2 14.67 8.87 4.83
N ARG A 3 15.35 8.56 3.80
CA ARG A 3 15.43 9.40 2.62
C ARG A 3 15.07 8.57 1.39
N GLY A 4 14.68 9.22 0.32
CA GLY A 4 14.27 8.54 -0.88
C GLY A 4 15.35 7.67 -1.47
N GLU A 5 14.97 6.52 -1.94
CA GLU A 5 15.81 5.66 -2.73
C GLU A 5 15.50 5.86 -4.20
N TRP A 6 16.52 5.82 -5.02
CA TRP A 6 16.36 5.93 -6.46
C TRP A 6 16.59 4.57 -7.08
N LEU A 7 15.62 4.10 -7.80
CA LEU A 7 15.77 2.91 -8.63
C LEU A 7 16.13 3.37 -10.03
N TRP A 8 17.30 2.95 -10.47
CA TRP A 8 17.89 3.45 -11.70
C TRP A 8 17.52 2.66 -12.94
N LEU A 9 16.57 1.78 -12.88
CA LEU A 9 16.21 0.95 -14.01
C LEU A 9 15.85 1.77 -15.23
N PHE A 10 15.17 2.86 -15.07
CA PHE A 10 14.89 3.81 -16.14
C PHE A 10 15.01 5.20 -15.62
N GLY A 11 15.81 5.34 -14.59
CA GLY A 11 16.27 6.61 -14.13
C GLY A 11 15.34 7.36 -13.21
N PHE A 12 14.14 6.89 -12.89
CA PHE A 12 13.21 7.85 -12.31
C PHE A 12 12.17 7.33 -11.34
N ILE A 13 12.27 6.09 -10.87
CA ILE A 13 11.34 5.64 -9.84
C ILE A 13 11.89 6.03 -8.48
N ARG A 14 11.10 6.84 -7.78
CA ARG A 14 11.48 7.31 -6.47
C ARG A 14 10.62 6.63 -5.43
N ILE A 15 11.25 5.86 -4.55
CA ILE A 15 10.55 5.13 -3.49
C ILE A 15 11.00 5.69 -2.16
N ARG A 16 10.04 6.03 -1.32
CA ARG A 16 10.32 6.47 0.04
C ARG A 16 9.96 5.38 1.02
N LYS A 17 10.82 5.15 1.98
CA LYS A 17 10.59 4.22 3.06
C LYS A 17 10.08 5.00 4.27
N THR A 18 8.98 4.57 4.85
CA THR A 18 8.44 5.21 6.04
C THR A 18 8.99 4.55 7.30
N ALA A 19 9.07 5.30 8.38
CA ALA A 19 9.36 4.73 9.69
C ALA A 19 8.18 3.89 10.17
N CYS A 20 8.46 2.85 10.94
CA CYS A 20 7.42 1.91 11.37
C CYS A 20 6.31 2.56 12.19
N GLU A 21 6.61 3.64 12.89
CA GLU A 21 5.66 4.34 13.73
C GLU A 21 4.92 5.49 13.03
N VAL A 22 5.25 5.79 11.78
CA VAL A 22 4.55 6.84 11.05
C VAL A 22 3.15 6.38 10.69
N PRO A 23 2.10 7.10 11.14
CA PRO A 23 0.73 6.70 10.81
C PRO A 23 0.44 6.89 9.32
N LEU A 24 -0.31 5.97 8.73
CA LEU A 24 -0.68 6.10 7.32
C LEU A 24 -1.54 7.33 7.07
N ASP A 25 -2.29 7.78 8.06
CA ASP A 25 -3.11 9.00 7.97
C ASP A 25 -2.30 10.25 7.65
N SER A 26 -1.03 10.26 8.00
CA SER A 26 -0.17 11.43 7.80
C SER A 26 0.47 11.45 6.41
N ILE A 27 0.30 10.41 5.62
CA ILE A 27 0.93 10.29 4.31
C ILE A 27 -0.07 10.69 3.23
N THR A 28 0.34 11.63 2.39
CA THR A 28 -0.47 12.10 1.28
C THR A 28 0.21 11.77 -0.05
N ASN A 29 -0.53 11.88 -1.15
CA ASN A 29 0.04 11.68 -2.46
C ASN A 29 0.88 12.89 -2.85
N ASP A 30 2.18 12.74 -2.77
CA ASP A 30 3.15 13.73 -3.24
C ASP A 30 3.92 13.25 -4.48
N GLY A 31 3.39 12.22 -5.13
CA GLY A 31 4.01 11.60 -6.31
C GLY A 31 5.01 10.51 -5.99
N ASN A 32 5.36 10.32 -4.72
CA ASN A 32 6.30 9.28 -4.30
C ASN A 32 5.57 8.01 -3.90
N LEU A 33 6.25 6.88 -4.05
CA LEU A 33 5.80 5.60 -3.48
C LEU A 33 6.36 5.46 -2.08
N TYR A 34 5.52 5.04 -1.15
CA TYR A 34 5.91 4.84 0.25
C TYR A 34 5.83 3.37 0.61
N LYS A 35 6.92 2.85 1.12
CA LYS A 35 6.96 1.47 1.63
C LYS A 35 6.24 1.41 2.96
N VAL A 36 5.42 0.37 3.13
CA VAL A 36 4.66 0.18 4.37
C VAL A 36 4.91 -1.19 4.96
N SER A 37 4.80 -1.26 6.27
CA SER A 37 4.91 -2.50 7.03
C SER A 37 3.53 -3.00 7.44
N VAL A 38 3.47 -4.27 7.82
CA VAL A 38 2.25 -4.85 8.40
C VAL A 38 1.79 -4.06 9.61
N LYS A 39 2.71 -3.62 10.45
CA LYS A 39 2.38 -2.87 11.67
C LYS A 39 1.67 -1.56 11.34
N GLN A 40 2.15 -0.83 10.35
CA GLN A 40 1.52 0.43 9.97
C GLN A 40 0.09 0.22 9.47
N VAL A 41 -0.12 -0.80 8.64
CA VAL A 41 -1.46 -1.11 8.12
C VAL A 41 -2.36 -1.61 9.23
N SER A 42 -1.86 -2.49 10.09
CA SER A 42 -2.62 -3.00 11.22
C SER A 42 -3.04 -1.87 12.17
N ASP A 43 -2.14 -0.95 12.48
CA ASP A 43 -2.46 0.20 13.32
C ASP A 43 -3.54 1.09 12.70
N TYR A 44 -3.48 1.26 11.37
CA TYR A 44 -4.50 2.02 10.66
C TYR A 44 -5.86 1.33 10.75
N ILE A 45 -5.90 0.02 10.56
CA ILE A 45 -7.14 -0.76 10.66
C ILE A 45 -7.77 -0.63 12.05
N LYS A 46 -6.95 -0.64 13.09
CA LYS A 46 -7.44 -0.50 14.46
C LYS A 46 -8.08 0.85 14.75
N LYS A 47 -7.63 1.89 14.08
CA LYS A 47 -8.12 3.25 14.31
C LYS A 47 -9.40 3.57 13.58
N HIS A 48 -9.75 2.79 12.56
CA HIS A 48 -10.87 3.09 11.69
C HIS A 48 -11.89 1.97 11.73
N GLN A 49 -13.16 2.34 11.66
CA GLN A 49 -14.27 1.38 11.79
C GLN A 49 -14.36 0.44 10.60
N ARG A 50 -14.15 0.98 9.41
CA ARG A 50 -14.26 0.21 8.16
C ARG A 50 -13.10 0.56 7.26
N VAL A 51 -12.29 -0.45 6.93
CA VAL A 51 -11.11 -0.26 6.09
C VAL A 51 -11.12 -1.31 4.99
N LEU A 52 -10.93 -0.86 3.77
CA LEU A 52 -10.66 -1.73 2.64
C LEU A 52 -9.18 -1.62 2.30
N VAL A 53 -8.47 -2.73 2.38
CA VAL A 53 -7.12 -2.83 1.88
C VAL A 53 -7.20 -3.41 0.47
N TYR A 54 -6.83 -2.60 -0.52
CA TYR A 54 -6.93 -2.98 -1.92
C TYR A 54 -5.54 -3.20 -2.50
N GLU A 55 -5.30 -4.41 -2.99
CA GLU A 55 -4.04 -4.69 -3.67
C GLU A 55 -4.14 -4.26 -5.13
N TYR A 56 -3.32 -3.30 -5.51
CA TYR A 56 -3.28 -2.78 -6.86
C TYR A 56 -2.11 -3.39 -7.62
N LEU A 57 -2.43 -4.10 -8.69
CA LEU A 57 -1.45 -4.65 -9.62
C LEU A 57 -1.65 -3.96 -10.97
N PRO A 58 -0.76 -3.04 -11.36
CA PRO A 58 -0.99 -2.20 -12.52
C PRO A 58 -1.05 -2.97 -13.84
N PHE A 59 -0.47 -4.17 -13.88
CA PHE A 59 -0.53 -5.01 -15.09
C PHE A 59 -1.79 -5.86 -15.16
N CYS A 60 -2.59 -5.90 -14.10
CA CYS A 60 -3.89 -6.59 -14.11
C CYS A 60 -4.94 -5.60 -14.61
N SER A 61 -5.08 -5.53 -15.92
CA SER A 61 -6.10 -4.70 -16.54
C SER A 61 -7.20 -5.59 -17.11
N GLY A 62 -8.36 -5.03 -17.37
CA GLY A 62 -9.48 -5.74 -17.94
C GLY A 62 -10.55 -6.09 -16.92
N VAL A 63 -11.19 -7.24 -17.08
CA VAL A 63 -12.42 -7.58 -16.35
C VAL A 63 -12.23 -7.59 -14.83
N ASN A 64 -11.04 -7.97 -14.37
CA ASN A 64 -10.77 -8.11 -12.95
C ASN A 64 -9.93 -6.94 -12.39
N GLY A 65 -9.58 -5.97 -13.23
CA GLY A 65 -8.77 -4.83 -12.81
C GLY A 65 -9.64 -3.62 -12.60
N ILE A 66 -9.79 -3.20 -11.35
CA ILE A 66 -10.50 -1.96 -11.01
C ILE A 66 -9.45 -0.90 -10.73
N SER A 67 -9.60 0.28 -11.32
CA SER A 67 -8.62 1.34 -11.09
C SER A 67 -8.71 1.85 -9.66
N PRO A 68 -7.59 2.31 -9.08
CA PRO A 68 -7.61 2.82 -7.72
C PRO A 68 -8.58 3.98 -7.53
N ILE A 69 -8.79 4.81 -8.56
CA ILE A 69 -9.70 5.94 -8.43
C ILE A 69 -11.16 5.49 -8.37
N GLU A 70 -11.51 4.43 -9.05
CA GLU A 70 -12.86 3.86 -8.98
C GLU A 70 -13.13 3.26 -7.60
N ILE A 71 -12.15 2.53 -7.07
CA ILE A 71 -12.23 1.99 -5.71
C ILE A 71 -12.35 3.13 -4.69
N LYS A 72 -11.60 4.21 -4.88
CA LYS A 72 -11.67 5.36 -3.98
C LYS A 72 -13.06 5.99 -3.99
N ARG A 73 -13.65 6.14 -5.16
CA ARG A 73 -15.02 6.66 -5.27
C ARG A 73 -16.04 5.78 -4.56
N TYR A 74 -15.91 4.48 -4.73
CA TYR A 74 -16.78 3.52 -4.04
C TYR A 74 -16.64 3.64 -2.54
N CYS A 75 -15.41 3.69 -2.04
CA CYS A 75 -15.14 3.80 -0.62
C CYS A 75 -15.68 5.09 -0.02
N GLU A 76 -15.53 6.21 -0.73
CA GLU A 76 -16.06 7.48 -0.27
C GLU A 76 -17.59 7.44 -0.17
N LYS A 77 -18.24 6.85 -1.18
CA LYS A 77 -19.69 6.73 -1.20
C LYS A 77 -20.22 5.89 -0.03
N HIS A 78 -19.48 4.89 0.39
CA HIS A 78 -19.91 3.95 1.41
C HIS A 78 -19.24 4.19 2.78
N HIS A 79 -18.54 5.30 2.93
CA HIS A 79 -17.85 5.67 4.18
C HIS A 79 -16.86 4.59 4.63
N ILE A 80 -16.08 4.10 3.70
CA ILE A 80 -15.02 3.11 3.93
C ILE A 80 -13.69 3.81 3.76
N ASN A 81 -12.77 3.60 4.69
CA ASN A 81 -11.40 4.08 4.55
C ASN A 81 -10.63 3.15 3.62
N LEU A 82 -9.82 3.71 2.75
CA LEU A 82 -9.11 2.95 1.73
C LEU A 82 -7.61 2.98 1.95
N VAL A 83 -6.98 1.81 1.87
CA VAL A 83 -5.53 1.67 1.81
C VAL A 83 -5.19 0.94 0.51
N VAL A 84 -4.50 1.61 -0.40
CA VAL A 84 -4.08 1.01 -1.67
C VAL A 84 -2.64 0.56 -1.54
N ILE A 85 -2.40 -0.72 -1.70
CA ILE A 85 -1.07 -1.31 -1.57
C ILE A 85 -0.73 -2.09 -2.84
N SER A 86 0.50 -1.96 -3.32
CA SER A 86 0.99 -2.79 -4.40
C SER A 86 2.15 -3.66 -3.94
N SER A 87 2.15 -4.90 -4.40
CA SER A 87 3.29 -5.80 -4.21
C SER A 87 4.41 -5.51 -5.20
N VAL A 88 4.10 -4.84 -6.30
CA VAL A 88 5.08 -4.52 -7.35
C VAL A 88 5.37 -3.04 -7.35
N TYR A 89 6.57 -2.68 -7.78
CA TYR A 89 6.99 -1.28 -7.86
C TYR A 89 6.87 -0.73 -9.27
N ASP A 90 7.05 -1.59 -10.26
CA ASP A 90 7.02 -1.19 -11.66
C ASP A 90 5.60 -0.93 -12.15
N GLY A 91 5.47 0.05 -13.03
CA GLY A 91 4.18 0.37 -13.63
C GLY A 91 3.26 1.24 -12.80
N ILE A 92 3.65 1.59 -11.58
CA ILE A 92 2.84 2.46 -10.72
C ILE A 92 3.25 3.91 -10.89
N PHE A 93 4.52 4.14 -11.08
CA PHE A 93 5.07 5.48 -11.20
C PHE A 93 4.98 5.97 -12.66
N PRO A 94 4.65 7.25 -12.90
CA PRO A 94 4.31 8.26 -11.90
C PRO A 94 2.88 8.11 -11.40
N ILE A 95 2.66 8.44 -10.13
CA ILE A 95 1.32 8.45 -9.57
C ILE A 95 0.62 9.72 -10.07
N PRO A 96 -0.57 9.61 -10.67
CA PRO A 96 -1.27 10.80 -11.14
C PRO A 96 -1.55 11.79 -10.01
N SER A 97 -1.30 13.07 -10.27
CA SER A 97 -1.54 14.11 -9.28
C SER A 97 -3.03 14.28 -8.94
N SER A 98 -3.89 13.77 -9.80
CA SER A 98 -5.35 13.77 -9.56
C SER A 98 -5.78 12.79 -8.48
N TYR A 99 -4.92 11.85 -8.10
CA TYR A 99 -5.24 10.92 -7.01
C TYR A 99 -5.18 11.67 -5.68
N THR A 100 -6.27 11.60 -4.93
CA THR A 100 -6.39 12.26 -3.62
C THR A 100 -5.89 11.36 -2.49
N PHE A 101 -5.25 10.28 -2.80
CA PHE A 101 -4.78 9.27 -1.87
C PHE A 101 -3.41 8.76 -2.30
N PRO A 102 -2.56 8.33 -1.36
CA PRO A 102 -1.28 7.75 -1.72
C PRO A 102 -1.43 6.31 -2.19
N ILE A 103 -0.42 5.82 -2.90
CA ILE A 103 -0.27 4.40 -3.19
C ILE A 103 0.94 3.91 -2.41
N PHE A 104 0.74 2.86 -1.62
CA PHE A 104 1.79 2.25 -0.84
C PHE A 104 2.33 1.03 -1.57
N VAL A 105 3.58 0.69 -1.25
CA VAL A 105 4.18 -0.56 -1.71
C VAL A 105 4.65 -1.34 -0.48
N ILE A 106 4.66 -2.66 -0.60
CA ILE A 106 5.08 -3.51 0.50
C ILE A 106 6.57 -3.31 0.74
N ASP A 107 6.96 -3.13 2.01
CA ASP A 107 8.36 -3.14 2.37
C ASP A 107 8.83 -4.59 2.36
N ASN A 108 9.48 -4.98 1.28
CA ASN A 108 9.91 -6.34 1.05
C ASN A 108 11.25 -6.69 1.70
N SER A 109 11.89 -5.74 2.35
CA SER A 109 13.23 -5.92 2.91
C SER A 109 13.29 -7.01 3.98
N ILE A 110 12.18 -7.29 4.65
CA ILE A 110 12.13 -8.27 5.73
C ILE A 110 11.82 -9.69 5.26
N TYR A 111 11.46 -9.87 3.99
CA TYR A 111 10.97 -11.17 3.52
C TYR A 111 12.02 -12.01 2.81
N ASN A 112 13.20 -11.47 2.61
CA ASN A 112 14.33 -12.18 2.03
C ASN A 112 14.03 -12.85 0.68
N THR A 113 13.19 -12.20 -0.13
CA THR A 113 12.87 -12.64 -1.49
C THR A 113 12.45 -11.44 -2.33
N ASP A 114 12.77 -11.50 -3.61
CA ASP A 114 12.35 -10.49 -4.58
C ASP A 114 11.07 -10.90 -5.32
N ASN A 115 10.57 -12.09 -5.04
CA ASN A 115 9.37 -12.57 -5.71
C ASN A 115 8.14 -11.89 -5.10
N TYR A 116 7.49 -11.01 -5.87
CA TYR A 116 6.38 -10.22 -5.37
C TYR A 116 5.18 -11.06 -4.93
N GLN A 117 4.96 -12.20 -5.55
CA GLN A 117 3.89 -13.10 -5.14
C GLN A 117 4.17 -13.68 -3.76
N LYS A 118 5.41 -14.06 -3.50
CA LYS A 118 5.80 -14.61 -2.20
C LYS A 118 5.74 -13.59 -1.08
N TYR A 119 6.38 -12.44 -1.26
CA TYR A 119 6.36 -11.46 -0.16
C TYR A 119 4.97 -10.83 0.01
N GLY A 120 4.20 -10.75 -1.06
CA GLY A 120 2.81 -10.33 -0.95
C GLY A 120 1.99 -11.29 -0.10
N GLU A 121 2.10 -12.59 -0.35
CA GLU A 121 1.42 -13.61 0.45
C GLU A 121 1.81 -13.52 1.93
N LEU A 122 3.10 -13.39 2.21
CA LEU A 122 3.59 -13.29 3.58
C LEU A 122 3.09 -12.02 4.27
N PHE A 123 3.06 -10.92 3.54
CA PHE A 123 2.56 -9.66 4.06
C PHE A 123 1.09 -9.79 4.46
N TYR A 124 0.24 -10.27 3.56
CA TYR A 124 -1.19 -10.36 3.83
C TYR A 124 -1.52 -11.43 4.85
N LYS A 125 -0.77 -12.51 4.89
CA LYS A 125 -0.92 -13.51 5.93
C LYS A 125 -0.64 -12.92 7.32
N SER A 126 0.45 -12.18 7.45
CA SER A 126 0.78 -11.51 8.70
C SER A 126 -0.27 -10.49 9.09
N LEU A 127 -0.75 -9.72 8.11
CA LEU A 127 -1.78 -8.72 8.36
C LEU A 127 -3.08 -9.37 8.87
N THR A 128 -3.50 -10.46 8.25
CA THR A 128 -4.70 -11.19 8.65
C THR A 128 -4.56 -11.77 10.06
N GLN A 129 -3.39 -12.30 10.39
CA GLN A 129 -3.14 -12.82 11.73
C GLN A 129 -3.24 -11.72 12.79
N CYS A 130 -2.69 -10.54 12.52
CA CYS A 130 -2.80 -9.40 13.42
C CYS A 130 -4.25 -8.98 13.63
N ASP A 131 -5.04 -8.97 12.56
CA ASP A 131 -6.46 -8.61 12.64
C ASP A 131 -7.24 -9.63 13.46
N ASP A 132 -6.99 -10.91 13.26
CA ASP A 132 -7.64 -11.98 14.01
C ASP A 132 -7.32 -11.90 15.51
N GLU A 133 -6.09 -11.62 15.85
CA GLU A 133 -5.69 -11.44 17.25
C GLU A 133 -6.43 -10.28 17.89
N ASN A 134 -6.63 -9.20 17.15
CA ASN A 134 -7.36 -8.04 17.64
C ASN A 134 -8.85 -8.33 17.87
N ARG A 135 -9.42 -9.23 17.09
CA ARG A 135 -10.83 -9.60 17.20
C ARG A 135 -11.13 -10.52 18.37
N LYS A 136 -10.12 -11.13 18.94
CA LYS A 136 -10.29 -12.06 20.06
C LYS A 136 -10.45 -11.39 21.41
N ILE A 137 -10.39 -10.10 21.47
CA ILE A 137 -10.52 -9.37 22.72
C ILE A 137 -11.97 -9.21 23.13
#